data_aca6a69eb2e0e6f43ee2a2b61ba27bec
#
_entry.id   aca6a69eb2e0e6f43ee2a2b61ba27bec
#
_cell.length_a   1.000
_cell.length_b   1.000
_cell.length_c   1.000
_cell.angle_alpha   90.00
_cell.angle_beta   90.00
_cell.angle_gamma   90.00
#
_symmetry.space_group_name_H-M   'P 1'
#
loop_
_entity.id
_entity.type
_entity.pdbx_description
1 polymer ?
#
loop_
_entity_poly.entity_id
_entity_poly.type
_entity_poly.pdbx_seq_one_letter_code
_entity_poly.pdbx_strand_id
1 'polypeptide(L)'
;MRTPWVVTAVLAVAAAGPVAAQAPAPKATSPKICMNCHQPAAGSVRGYFDNVAFKSTSIQLAIDDAKEIVRFDPKTLKVTDGDVKKDAEALRETRKGHETRIAFVEKDGQKWATEVILKGPVKVAKEDLVTYDFMRKQVEKPDANVVLIDSRPLPRFQQGTIPGAINIPYPAWDKVAAKLLPADKSKQLVFFCQGVTCQMSPLSQRKAIGMGYKNTKVYHEGVPEWQTKDYLVTRPEFVKEAYVDKDIPSIILDVRSAEEAAGGRIKGAVDMPLAALKKELKSFPPAKLQAPIIVYDGRGGADAIAAARVLIKGGQQNVQVLAGGLLDWQAKGYATDFNTPALTKVAYVPKPRPGSIAIDEFSKLAKAAPADVLILDVRNKDEGNAGMIKGAMLIPEEELAARIAELPKDKRIIVHCSTGIRAEMAYHKLKEAGFKVSFLNAEIDIDKQGNFKVTAKA
;
A
#
# COMPACT_ATOMS: atom_id res chain seq x y z
N MET A 1 -2.75 70.17 46.47
CA MET A 1 -3.73 69.14 46.75
C MET A 1 -3.90 68.31 45.50
N ARG A 2 -3.39 67.07 45.50
CA ARG A 2 -3.49 66.15 44.39
C ARG A 2 -4.37 64.97 44.83
N THR A 3 -5.47 64.80 44.15
CA THR A 3 -6.41 63.69 44.34
C THR A 3 -5.92 62.44 43.62
N PRO A 4 -5.95 61.25 44.22
CA PRO A 4 -5.55 60.00 43.50
C PRO A 4 -6.76 59.42 42.75
N TRP A 5 -6.51 58.96 41.52
CA TRP A 5 -7.45 58.19 40.69
C TRP A 5 -7.42 56.71 41.12
N VAL A 6 -8.59 56.23 41.48
CA VAL A 6 -8.79 54.77 41.72
C VAL A 6 -9.16 54.12 40.41
N VAL A 7 -8.28 53.21 39.91
CA VAL A 7 -8.57 52.38 38.76
C VAL A 7 -9.22 51.07 39.25
N THR A 8 -10.49 50.90 38.95
CA THR A 8 -11.23 49.65 39.22
C THR A 8 -11.02 48.71 38.05
N ALA A 9 -10.28 47.59 38.26
CA ALA A 9 -10.12 46.54 37.28
C ALA A 9 -11.38 45.66 37.31
N VAL A 10 -12.10 45.61 36.19
CA VAL A 10 -13.22 44.67 35.99
C VAL A 10 -12.61 43.38 35.40
N LEU A 11 -12.60 42.28 36.17
CA LEU A 11 -12.31 40.96 35.70
C LEU A 11 -13.50 40.43 34.90
N ALA A 12 -13.33 40.33 33.57
CA ALA A 12 -14.29 39.60 32.73
C ALA A 12 -13.98 38.10 32.81
N VAL A 13 -14.83 37.33 33.45
CA VAL A 13 -14.81 35.86 33.43
C VAL A 13 -15.44 35.43 32.12
N ALA A 14 -14.61 34.99 31.17
CA ALA A 14 -15.08 34.33 29.95
C ALA A 14 -15.57 32.91 30.29
N ALA A 15 -16.87 32.70 30.25
CA ALA A 15 -17.48 31.37 30.34
C ALA A 15 -17.13 30.59 29.05
N ALA A 16 -16.29 29.57 29.17
CA ALA A 16 -16.06 28.61 28.11
C ALA A 16 -17.34 27.79 27.89
N GLY A 17 -18.04 28.06 26.79
CA GLY A 17 -19.17 27.25 26.35
C GLY A 17 -18.71 25.83 25.96
N PRO A 18 -19.60 24.82 25.99
CA PRO A 18 -19.24 23.46 25.61
C PRO A 18 -18.77 23.44 24.16
N VAL A 19 -17.55 22.91 23.95
CA VAL A 19 -17.06 22.62 22.62
C VAL A 19 -17.93 21.51 22.03
N ALA A 20 -18.80 21.88 21.10
CA ALA A 20 -19.57 20.91 20.35
C ALA A 20 -18.59 19.97 19.61
N ALA A 21 -18.65 18.68 19.92
CA ALA A 21 -17.88 17.68 19.20
C ALA A 21 -18.25 17.78 17.70
N GLN A 22 -17.30 18.18 16.88
CA GLN A 22 -17.49 18.18 15.43
C GLN A 22 -17.84 16.78 14.97
N ALA A 23 -18.93 16.64 14.22
CA ALA A 23 -19.28 15.39 13.57
C ALA A 23 -18.08 14.89 12.75
N PRO A 24 -17.78 13.59 12.78
CA PRO A 24 -16.68 13.04 12.01
C PRO A 24 -16.88 13.38 10.53
N ALA A 25 -15.77 13.78 9.86
CA ALA A 25 -15.80 14.10 8.45
C ALA A 25 -16.35 12.90 7.64
N PRO A 26 -17.18 13.13 6.61
CA PRO A 26 -17.74 12.04 5.82
C PRO A 26 -16.63 11.18 5.24
N LYS A 27 -16.80 9.85 5.29
CA LYS A 27 -15.84 8.89 4.72
C LYS A 27 -15.67 9.15 3.23
N ALA A 28 -14.41 9.11 2.78
CA ALA A 28 -14.10 9.17 1.36
C ALA A 28 -14.74 7.97 0.64
N THR A 29 -15.47 8.23 -0.43
CA THR A 29 -16.12 7.20 -1.28
C THR A 29 -15.26 6.80 -2.47
N SER A 30 -14.10 7.44 -2.66
CA SER A 30 -13.14 7.15 -3.73
C SER A 30 -11.74 7.56 -3.30
N PRO A 31 -10.67 6.82 -3.67
CA PRO A 31 -9.30 7.24 -3.44
C PRO A 31 -8.99 8.56 -4.14
N LYS A 32 -8.18 9.40 -3.52
CA LYS A 32 -7.76 10.70 -4.07
C LYS A 32 -7.16 10.57 -5.48
N ILE A 33 -6.35 9.53 -5.70
CA ILE A 33 -5.76 9.28 -7.03
C ILE A 33 -6.81 8.94 -8.09
N CYS A 34 -7.89 8.25 -7.73
CA CYS A 34 -8.96 7.88 -8.65
C CYS A 34 -9.80 9.09 -9.07
N MET A 35 -9.87 10.13 -8.24
CA MET A 35 -10.62 11.38 -8.55
C MET A 35 -10.04 12.13 -9.76
N ASN A 36 -8.80 11.86 -10.16
CA ASN A 36 -8.22 12.40 -11.39
C ASN A 36 -8.87 11.85 -12.68
N CYS A 37 -9.51 10.69 -12.59
CA CYS A 37 -10.07 9.98 -13.75
C CYS A 37 -11.55 9.64 -13.60
N HIS A 38 -12.09 9.66 -12.38
CA HIS A 38 -13.45 9.24 -12.06
C HIS A 38 -14.12 10.21 -11.09
N GLN A 39 -15.36 10.56 -11.36
CA GLN A 39 -16.16 11.31 -10.40
C GLN A 39 -16.82 10.36 -9.39
N PRO A 40 -16.89 10.72 -8.10
CA PRO A 40 -17.68 9.99 -7.11
C PRO A 40 -19.14 9.94 -7.54
N ALA A 41 -19.80 8.78 -7.41
CA ALA A 41 -21.21 8.61 -7.71
C ALA A 41 -21.95 8.22 -6.42
N ALA A 42 -23.14 8.82 -6.22
CA ALA A 42 -24.01 8.47 -5.10
C ALA A 42 -24.37 6.97 -5.16
N GLY A 43 -24.51 6.33 -4.00
CA GLY A 43 -24.80 4.88 -3.89
C GLY A 43 -23.68 3.98 -4.40
N SER A 44 -22.45 4.51 -4.53
CA SER A 44 -21.30 3.68 -4.88
C SER A 44 -20.04 4.09 -4.12
N VAL A 45 -19.16 3.11 -3.91
CA VAL A 45 -17.80 3.30 -3.43
C VAL A 45 -16.82 2.74 -4.45
N ARG A 46 -15.68 3.42 -4.58
CA ARG A 46 -14.55 2.98 -5.39
C ARG A 46 -13.35 2.82 -4.49
N GLY A 47 -12.59 1.78 -4.68
CA GLY A 47 -11.39 1.53 -3.88
C GLY A 47 -10.53 0.47 -4.53
N TYR A 48 -9.55 0.01 -3.77
CA TYR A 48 -8.74 -1.13 -4.13
C TYR A 48 -9.21 -2.35 -3.35
N PHE A 49 -9.53 -3.44 -4.05
CA PHE A 49 -9.93 -4.70 -3.43
C PHE A 49 -8.87 -5.13 -2.41
N ASP A 50 -9.28 -5.39 -1.19
CA ASP A 50 -8.35 -5.80 -0.13
C ASP A 50 -8.60 -7.25 0.30
N ASN A 51 -9.86 -7.58 0.61
CA ASN A 51 -10.24 -8.92 1.02
C ASN A 51 -11.73 -9.20 0.79
N VAL A 52 -12.09 -10.48 0.78
CA VAL A 52 -13.47 -10.95 0.83
C VAL A 52 -13.60 -12.05 1.87
N ALA A 53 -14.65 -12.01 2.67
CA ALA A 53 -15.00 -13.05 3.64
C ALA A 53 -16.38 -13.63 3.29
N PHE A 54 -16.42 -14.74 2.59
CA PHE A 54 -17.68 -15.38 2.16
C PHE A 54 -18.53 -15.89 3.33
N LYS A 55 -17.89 -16.34 4.42
CA LYS A 55 -18.62 -16.79 5.62
C LYS A 55 -19.38 -15.65 6.30
N SER A 56 -18.86 -14.43 6.28
CA SER A 56 -19.53 -13.24 6.78
C SER A 56 -20.12 -12.37 5.68
N THR A 57 -20.09 -12.83 4.42
CA THR A 57 -20.61 -12.10 3.25
C THR A 57 -20.18 -10.63 3.21
N SER A 58 -18.89 -10.38 3.41
CA SER A 58 -18.31 -9.03 3.50
C SER A 58 -17.16 -8.87 2.52
N ILE A 59 -17.12 -7.72 1.83
CA ILE A 59 -16.02 -7.26 0.97
C ILE A 59 -15.34 -6.09 1.67
N GLN A 60 -14.01 -6.09 1.70
CA GLN A 60 -13.20 -4.99 2.21
C GLN A 60 -12.48 -4.30 1.07
N LEU A 61 -12.67 -2.99 0.94
CA LEU A 61 -11.93 -2.11 0.05
C LEU A 61 -10.97 -1.22 0.83
N ALA A 62 -9.81 -0.94 0.25
CA ALA A 62 -8.91 0.12 0.70
C ALA A 62 -9.24 1.42 -0.05
N ILE A 63 -9.50 2.50 0.68
CA ILE A 63 -9.73 3.84 0.15
C ILE A 63 -8.74 4.77 0.86
N ASP A 64 -7.64 5.12 0.20
CA ASP A 64 -6.48 5.79 0.82
C ASP A 64 -6.04 5.06 2.11
N ASP A 65 -6.06 5.73 3.27
CA ASP A 65 -5.67 5.17 4.56
C ASP A 65 -6.84 4.48 5.31
N ALA A 66 -8.05 4.51 4.72
CA ALA A 66 -9.25 3.94 5.32
C ALA A 66 -9.62 2.58 4.71
N LYS A 67 -10.45 1.83 5.45
CA LYS A 67 -11.08 0.60 4.97
C LYS A 67 -12.59 0.80 4.92
N GLU A 68 -13.19 0.39 3.80
CA GLU A 68 -14.63 0.34 3.62
C GLU A 68 -15.10 -1.11 3.57
N ILE A 69 -16.12 -1.45 4.35
CA ILE A 69 -16.67 -2.80 4.40
C ILE A 69 -18.08 -2.76 3.86
N VAL A 70 -18.33 -3.58 2.85
CA VAL A 70 -19.63 -3.68 2.17
C VAL A 70 -20.12 -5.11 2.25
N ARG A 71 -21.37 -5.31 2.67
CA ARG A 71 -22.03 -6.62 2.72
C ARG A 71 -22.46 -7.04 1.32
N PHE A 72 -22.64 -8.33 1.11
CA PHE A 72 -23.20 -8.86 -0.14
C PHE A 72 -24.03 -10.13 0.09
N ASP A 73 -24.94 -10.40 -0.81
CA ASP A 73 -25.62 -11.69 -0.91
C ASP A 73 -25.00 -12.47 -2.08
N PRO A 74 -24.33 -13.61 -1.82
CA PRO A 74 -23.68 -14.39 -2.88
C PRO A 74 -24.63 -14.85 -4.00
N LYS A 75 -25.94 -14.96 -3.71
CA LYS A 75 -26.93 -15.42 -4.68
C LYS A 75 -27.41 -14.33 -5.63
N THR A 76 -27.35 -13.09 -5.20
CA THR A 76 -27.91 -11.94 -5.95
C THR A 76 -26.88 -10.94 -6.43
N LEU A 77 -25.65 -10.99 -5.87
CA LEU A 77 -24.57 -10.08 -6.25
C LEU A 77 -24.20 -10.25 -7.73
N LYS A 78 -24.22 -9.15 -8.45
CA LYS A 78 -23.69 -9.07 -9.82
C LYS A 78 -22.23 -8.68 -9.77
N VAL A 79 -21.37 -9.46 -10.41
CA VAL A 79 -19.96 -9.15 -10.57
C VAL A 79 -19.67 -8.96 -12.05
N THR A 80 -18.97 -7.88 -12.40
CA THR A 80 -18.49 -7.62 -13.75
C THR A 80 -16.97 -7.45 -13.68
N ASP A 81 -16.23 -8.25 -14.46
CA ASP A 81 -14.78 -8.19 -14.56
C ASP A 81 -14.42 -7.74 -15.97
N GLY A 82 -14.04 -6.48 -16.11
CA GLY A 82 -13.96 -5.81 -17.40
C GLY A 82 -15.32 -5.78 -18.08
N ASP A 83 -15.45 -6.49 -19.21
CA ASP A 83 -16.70 -6.63 -19.97
C ASP A 83 -17.43 -7.96 -19.67
N VAL A 84 -16.90 -8.82 -18.76
CA VAL A 84 -17.41 -10.16 -18.50
C VAL A 84 -18.27 -10.19 -17.24
N LYS A 85 -19.50 -10.70 -17.36
CA LYS A 85 -20.36 -10.94 -16.21
C LYS A 85 -19.96 -12.25 -15.53
N LYS A 86 -19.83 -12.21 -14.22
CA LYS A 86 -19.46 -13.34 -13.34
C LYS A 86 -20.40 -13.38 -12.13
N ASP A 87 -20.35 -14.45 -11.38
CA ASP A 87 -20.99 -14.56 -10.06
C ASP A 87 -20.07 -14.07 -8.94
N ALA A 88 -20.56 -14.15 -7.70
CA ALA A 88 -19.81 -13.71 -6.53
C ALA A 88 -18.52 -14.50 -6.30
N GLU A 89 -18.40 -15.75 -6.77
CA GLU A 89 -17.20 -16.59 -6.57
C GLU A 89 -15.96 -15.98 -7.22
N ALA A 90 -16.11 -15.17 -8.27
CA ALA A 90 -15.01 -14.44 -8.89
C ALA A 90 -14.24 -13.52 -7.92
N LEU A 91 -14.87 -13.12 -6.80
CA LEU A 91 -14.22 -12.32 -5.77
C LEU A 91 -13.11 -13.08 -5.03
N ARG A 92 -13.14 -14.42 -5.01
CA ARG A 92 -12.09 -15.25 -4.39
C ARG A 92 -10.77 -15.15 -5.13
N GLU A 93 -10.83 -14.97 -6.45
CA GLU A 93 -9.67 -14.88 -7.33
C GLU A 93 -9.20 -13.42 -7.56
N THR A 94 -9.99 -12.47 -7.06
CA THR A 94 -9.68 -11.05 -7.23
C THR A 94 -8.41 -10.67 -6.47
N ARG A 95 -7.42 -10.15 -7.18
CA ARG A 95 -6.14 -9.75 -6.57
C ARG A 95 -6.34 -8.57 -5.62
N LYS A 96 -5.66 -8.64 -4.48
CA LYS A 96 -5.51 -7.48 -3.60
C LYS A 96 -4.90 -6.29 -4.38
N GLY A 97 -5.48 -5.09 -4.18
CA GLY A 97 -5.06 -3.89 -4.90
C GLY A 97 -5.75 -3.71 -6.26
N HIS A 98 -6.64 -4.63 -6.68
CA HIS A 98 -7.43 -4.45 -7.90
C HIS A 98 -8.42 -3.29 -7.76
N GLU A 99 -8.41 -2.34 -8.69
CA GLU A 99 -9.37 -1.22 -8.65
C GLU A 99 -10.80 -1.74 -8.86
N THR A 100 -11.65 -1.46 -7.87
CA THR A 100 -12.99 -2.02 -7.75
C THR A 100 -13.99 -0.91 -7.43
N ARG A 101 -15.11 -0.91 -8.12
CA ARG A 101 -16.28 -0.09 -7.80
C ARG A 101 -17.41 -1.00 -7.30
N ILE A 102 -18.04 -0.64 -6.18
CA ILE A 102 -19.20 -1.33 -5.64
C ILE A 102 -20.38 -0.37 -5.63
N ALA A 103 -21.46 -0.73 -6.33
CA ALA A 103 -22.76 -0.10 -6.15
C ALA A 103 -23.45 -0.78 -4.96
N PHE A 104 -24.10 0.01 -4.11
CA PHE A 104 -24.73 -0.50 -2.89
C PHE A 104 -26.05 0.19 -2.59
N VAL A 105 -26.86 -0.47 -1.76
CA VAL A 105 -28.00 0.10 -1.06
C VAL A 105 -27.70 0.08 0.44
N GLU A 106 -28.24 1.03 1.17
CA GLU A 106 -28.16 1.03 2.65
C GLU A 106 -29.35 0.26 3.23
N LYS A 107 -29.06 -0.69 4.10
CA LYS A 107 -30.05 -1.47 4.82
C LYS A 107 -29.53 -1.73 6.24
N ASP A 108 -30.35 -1.43 7.25
CA ASP A 108 -30.04 -1.62 8.67
C ASP A 108 -28.67 -0.98 9.06
N GLY A 109 -28.40 0.23 8.56
CA GLY A 109 -27.15 0.95 8.80
C GLY A 109 -25.90 0.35 8.16
N GLN A 110 -26.07 -0.64 7.27
CA GLN A 110 -24.98 -1.29 6.54
C GLN A 110 -25.15 -1.11 5.02
N LYS A 111 -24.02 -1.02 4.32
CA LYS A 111 -23.99 -1.02 2.86
C LYS A 111 -24.09 -2.43 2.32
N TRP A 112 -25.03 -2.68 1.43
CA TRP A 112 -25.24 -3.95 0.75
C TRP A 112 -24.96 -3.82 -0.73
N ALA A 113 -23.93 -4.50 -1.21
CA ALA A 113 -23.53 -4.50 -2.61
C ALA A 113 -24.63 -5.08 -3.49
N THR A 114 -24.98 -4.36 -4.53
CA THR A 114 -25.87 -4.80 -5.61
C THR A 114 -25.08 -5.18 -6.85
N GLU A 115 -23.93 -4.52 -7.06
CA GLU A 115 -23.03 -4.79 -8.16
C GLU A 115 -21.58 -4.51 -7.74
N VAL A 116 -20.67 -5.38 -8.14
CA VAL A 116 -19.23 -5.19 -8.05
C VAL A 116 -18.65 -5.14 -9.46
N ILE A 117 -17.96 -4.05 -9.77
CA ILE A 117 -17.24 -3.88 -11.02
C ILE A 117 -15.75 -3.91 -10.74
N LEU A 118 -15.11 -4.98 -11.18
CA LEU A 118 -13.67 -5.13 -11.23
C LEU A 118 -13.19 -4.46 -12.53
N LYS A 119 -12.28 -3.49 -12.41
CA LYS A 119 -11.85 -2.68 -13.54
C LYS A 119 -11.08 -3.53 -14.55
N GLY A 120 -11.62 -3.68 -15.72
CA GLY A 120 -10.96 -4.38 -16.82
C GLY A 120 -9.81 -3.59 -17.47
N PRO A 121 -9.06 -4.23 -18.38
CA PRO A 121 -8.03 -3.57 -19.14
C PRO A 121 -8.56 -2.41 -19.97
N VAL A 122 -7.80 -1.32 -20.01
CA VAL A 122 -8.09 -0.19 -20.90
C VAL A 122 -7.78 -0.61 -22.34
N LYS A 123 -8.69 -0.34 -23.27
CA LYS A 123 -8.48 -0.66 -24.69
C LYS A 123 -7.41 0.27 -25.29
N VAL A 124 -6.37 -0.32 -25.83
CA VAL A 124 -5.29 0.33 -26.59
C VAL A 124 -5.15 -0.41 -27.91
N ALA A 125 -5.00 0.30 -29.03
CA ALA A 125 -4.80 -0.31 -30.33
C ALA A 125 -3.51 -1.16 -30.34
N LYS A 126 -3.56 -2.33 -30.99
CA LYS A 126 -2.42 -3.26 -30.98
C LYS A 126 -1.16 -2.66 -31.58
N GLU A 127 -1.31 -1.86 -32.61
CA GLU A 127 -0.24 -1.12 -33.27
C GLU A 127 0.45 -0.10 -32.37
N ASP A 128 -0.22 0.36 -31.34
CA ASP A 128 0.31 1.32 -30.37
C ASP A 128 1.03 0.64 -29.19
N LEU A 129 0.95 -0.67 -29.08
CA LEU A 129 1.55 -1.38 -27.96
C LEU A 129 3.05 -1.65 -28.19
N VAL A 130 3.83 -1.55 -27.12
CA VAL A 130 5.19 -2.08 -27.04
C VAL A 130 5.29 -3.11 -25.92
N THR A 131 6.23 -4.04 -26.09
CA THR A 131 6.44 -5.16 -25.16
C THR A 131 7.51 -4.84 -24.10
N TYR A 132 7.60 -5.70 -23.08
CA TYR A 132 8.70 -5.69 -22.11
C TYR A 132 10.07 -5.73 -22.80
N ASP A 133 10.26 -6.59 -23.83
CA ASP A 133 11.55 -6.71 -24.51
C ASP A 133 11.95 -5.42 -25.23
N PHE A 134 10.97 -4.71 -25.82
CA PHE A 134 11.23 -3.38 -26.36
C PHE A 134 11.71 -2.42 -25.26
N MET A 135 11.01 -2.35 -24.14
CA MET A 135 11.37 -1.47 -23.02
C MET A 135 12.74 -1.82 -22.44
N ARG A 136 13.02 -3.11 -22.26
CA ARG A 136 14.30 -3.59 -21.78
C ARG A 136 15.45 -3.20 -22.71
N LYS A 137 15.26 -3.33 -24.02
CA LYS A 137 16.25 -2.88 -25.00
C LYS A 137 16.55 -1.40 -24.86
N GLN A 138 15.52 -0.55 -24.62
CA GLN A 138 15.71 0.88 -24.42
C GLN A 138 16.47 1.21 -23.13
N VAL A 139 16.28 0.41 -22.08
CA VAL A 139 17.02 0.56 -20.81
C VAL A 139 18.48 0.10 -20.95
N GLU A 140 18.74 -1.00 -21.67
CA GLU A 140 20.10 -1.56 -21.85
C GLU A 140 20.94 -0.79 -22.90
N LYS A 141 20.28 -0.37 -23.98
CA LYS A 141 20.89 0.38 -25.10
C LYS A 141 19.94 1.50 -25.52
N PRO A 142 19.98 2.65 -24.82
CA PRO A 142 19.09 3.76 -25.10
C PRO A 142 19.24 4.28 -26.54
N ASP A 143 18.11 4.36 -27.25
CA ASP A 143 18.03 5.06 -28.54
C ASP A 143 17.69 6.53 -28.26
N ALA A 144 18.54 7.45 -28.73
CA ALA A 144 18.35 8.88 -28.57
C ALA A 144 17.03 9.40 -29.18
N ASN A 145 16.42 8.63 -30.09
CA ASN A 145 15.14 8.96 -30.70
C ASN A 145 13.93 8.44 -29.92
N VAL A 146 14.13 7.70 -28.82
CA VAL A 146 13.06 7.13 -27.99
C VAL A 146 13.06 7.83 -26.63
N VAL A 147 11.89 8.27 -26.18
CA VAL A 147 11.68 8.89 -24.85
C VAL A 147 10.69 8.04 -24.07
N LEU A 148 11.13 7.48 -22.94
CA LEU A 148 10.28 6.74 -22.02
C LEU A 148 9.60 7.73 -21.05
N ILE A 149 8.27 7.66 -20.92
CA ILE A 149 7.49 8.64 -20.18
C ILE A 149 6.59 7.93 -19.15
N ASP A 150 6.88 8.17 -17.87
CA ASP A 150 6.02 7.74 -16.77
C ASP A 150 4.89 8.75 -16.58
N SER A 151 3.65 8.32 -16.86
CA SER A 151 2.45 9.14 -16.76
C SER A 151 1.85 9.18 -15.34
N ARG A 152 2.43 8.46 -14.38
CA ARG A 152 1.95 8.43 -13.00
C ARG A 152 2.25 9.73 -12.26
N PRO A 153 1.50 10.07 -11.18
CA PRO A 153 1.81 11.19 -10.31
C PRO A 153 3.25 11.15 -9.78
N LEU A 154 3.84 12.32 -9.55
CA LEU A 154 5.22 12.48 -9.10
C LEU A 154 5.60 11.59 -7.90
N PRO A 155 4.78 11.46 -6.83
CA PRO A 155 5.14 10.56 -5.72
C PRO A 155 5.30 9.09 -6.14
N ARG A 156 4.51 8.62 -7.10
CA ARG A 156 4.63 7.24 -7.65
C ARG A 156 5.88 7.07 -8.50
N PHE A 157 6.24 8.09 -9.27
CA PHE A 157 7.50 8.11 -10.01
C PHE A 157 8.70 8.11 -9.06
N GLN A 158 8.67 8.90 -8.00
CA GLN A 158 9.74 8.95 -6.99
C GLN A 158 9.90 7.65 -6.23
N GLN A 159 8.78 6.97 -5.94
CA GLN A 159 8.76 5.66 -5.29
C GLN A 159 9.51 4.61 -6.11
N GLY A 160 9.40 4.67 -7.44
CA GLY A 160 10.11 3.77 -8.34
C GLY A 160 9.57 3.84 -9.75
N THR A 161 10.45 3.99 -10.72
CA THR A 161 10.13 4.08 -12.15
C THR A 161 11.03 3.18 -12.99
N ILE A 162 10.66 2.94 -14.24
CA ILE A 162 11.51 2.25 -15.22
C ILE A 162 12.75 3.11 -15.50
N PRO A 163 13.96 2.51 -15.49
CA PRO A 163 15.19 3.26 -15.73
C PRO A 163 15.16 4.09 -17.02
N GLY A 164 15.71 5.28 -16.98
CA GLY A 164 15.77 6.19 -18.13
C GLY A 164 14.48 6.97 -18.42
N ALA A 165 13.38 6.69 -17.70
CA ALA A 165 12.13 7.41 -17.91
C ALA A 165 12.15 8.82 -17.31
N ILE A 166 11.48 9.76 -18.00
CA ILE A 166 11.10 11.05 -17.47
C ILE A 166 9.67 10.98 -16.90
N ASN A 167 9.32 11.88 -15.97
CA ASN A 167 7.98 11.96 -15.44
C ASN A 167 7.20 13.10 -16.09
N ILE A 168 6.11 12.77 -16.78
CA ILE A 168 5.11 13.73 -17.24
C ILE A 168 3.77 13.27 -16.67
N PRO A 169 3.44 13.68 -15.43
CA PRO A 169 2.26 13.18 -14.75
C PRO A 169 0.98 13.60 -15.48
N TYR A 170 0.12 12.63 -15.82
CA TYR A 170 -1.15 12.93 -16.48
C TYR A 170 -2.00 13.95 -15.73
N PRO A 171 -2.13 13.91 -14.38
CA PRO A 171 -2.89 14.93 -13.64
C PRO A 171 -2.35 16.35 -13.75
N ALA A 172 -1.08 16.51 -14.09
CA ALA A 172 -0.44 17.81 -14.27
C ALA A 172 -0.07 18.10 -15.74
N TRP A 173 -0.55 17.29 -16.69
CA TRP A 173 -0.17 17.33 -18.09
C TRP A 173 -0.13 18.73 -18.68
N ASP A 174 -1.24 19.46 -18.54
CA ASP A 174 -1.40 20.78 -19.18
C ASP A 174 -0.43 21.85 -18.64
N LYS A 175 0.11 21.60 -17.45
CA LYS A 175 1.09 22.49 -16.79
C LYS A 175 2.53 22.20 -17.19
N VAL A 176 2.86 20.94 -17.48
CA VAL A 176 4.27 20.51 -17.58
C VAL A 176 4.64 19.91 -18.94
N ALA A 177 3.71 19.33 -19.69
CA ALA A 177 4.03 18.58 -20.89
C ALA A 177 4.75 19.40 -21.96
N ALA A 178 4.32 20.64 -22.20
CA ALA A 178 4.95 21.53 -23.20
C ALA A 178 6.42 21.85 -22.90
N LYS A 179 6.84 21.77 -21.61
CA LYS A 179 8.22 22.04 -21.18
C LYS A 179 9.09 20.78 -21.15
N LEU A 180 8.49 19.61 -20.92
CA LEU A 180 9.20 18.36 -20.68
C LEU A 180 9.25 17.44 -21.89
N LEU A 181 8.28 17.55 -22.79
CA LEU A 181 8.31 16.82 -24.05
C LEU A 181 9.43 17.35 -24.96
N PRO A 182 10.09 16.47 -25.74
CA PRO A 182 11.13 16.89 -26.67
C PRO A 182 10.56 17.86 -27.72
N ALA A 183 11.33 18.92 -28.06
CA ALA A 183 10.93 19.85 -29.14
C ALA A 183 10.81 19.14 -30.50
N ASP A 184 11.68 18.14 -30.74
CA ASP A 184 11.62 17.31 -31.93
C ASP A 184 10.46 16.32 -31.86
N LYS A 185 9.42 16.60 -32.65
CA LYS A 185 8.19 15.80 -32.73
C LYS A 185 8.31 14.51 -33.54
N SER A 186 9.46 14.26 -34.17
CA SER A 186 9.76 13.00 -34.85
C SER A 186 10.13 11.89 -33.88
N LYS A 187 10.57 12.22 -32.65
CA LYS A 187 10.94 11.26 -31.63
C LYS A 187 9.80 10.35 -31.25
N GLN A 188 10.13 9.09 -30.96
CA GLN A 188 9.17 8.13 -30.46
C GLN A 188 8.93 8.36 -28.97
N LEU A 189 7.68 8.59 -28.59
CA LEU A 189 7.26 8.71 -27.20
C LEU A 189 6.62 7.42 -26.73
N VAL A 190 7.13 6.83 -25.65
CA VAL A 190 6.59 5.58 -25.08
C VAL A 190 6.04 5.87 -23.70
N PHE A 191 4.73 5.83 -23.58
CA PHE A 191 4.02 6.13 -22.33
C PHE A 191 3.76 4.85 -21.53
N PHE A 192 3.91 4.91 -20.21
CA PHE A 192 3.52 3.83 -19.32
C PHE A 192 2.94 4.36 -18.01
N CYS A 193 2.25 3.48 -17.27
CA CYS A 193 1.69 3.79 -15.96
C CYS A 193 1.60 2.54 -15.06
N GLN A 194 0.54 2.39 -14.26
CA GLN A 194 0.38 1.34 -13.25
C GLN A 194 -0.25 0.04 -13.81
N GLY A 195 -0.08 -0.25 -15.09
CA GLY A 195 -0.53 -1.49 -15.73
C GLY A 195 -1.83 -1.36 -16.51
N VAL A 196 -2.33 -2.48 -17.00
CA VAL A 196 -3.39 -2.57 -18.03
C VAL A 196 -4.72 -1.90 -17.66
N THR A 197 -5.02 -1.74 -16.39
CA THR A 197 -6.24 -1.06 -15.94
C THR A 197 -6.08 0.46 -15.78
N CYS A 198 -4.83 0.98 -15.95
CA CYS A 198 -4.54 2.41 -15.77
C CYS A 198 -4.78 3.20 -17.05
N GLN A 199 -5.59 4.25 -16.97
CA GLN A 199 -5.92 5.11 -18.13
C GLN A 199 -4.86 6.19 -18.40
N MET A 200 -3.94 6.47 -17.46
CA MET A 200 -3.06 7.64 -17.56
C MET A 200 -2.14 7.57 -18.78
N SER A 201 -1.53 6.42 -19.09
CA SER A 201 -0.63 6.32 -20.26
C SER A 201 -1.37 6.42 -21.60
N PRO A 202 -2.52 5.75 -21.85
CA PRO A 202 -3.27 5.96 -23.09
C PRO A 202 -3.83 7.38 -23.23
N LEU A 203 -4.21 8.01 -22.12
CA LEU A 203 -4.67 9.39 -22.13
C LEU A 203 -3.54 10.38 -22.43
N SER A 204 -2.34 10.16 -21.85
CA SER A 204 -1.15 10.95 -22.17
C SER A 204 -0.73 10.81 -23.62
N GLN A 205 -0.79 9.59 -24.17
CA GLN A 205 -0.55 9.33 -25.60
C GLN A 205 -1.49 10.18 -26.47
N ARG A 206 -2.79 10.14 -26.22
CA ARG A 206 -3.79 10.93 -26.98
C ARG A 206 -3.52 12.44 -26.91
N LYS A 207 -3.16 12.95 -25.73
CA LYS A 207 -2.78 14.36 -25.58
C LYS A 207 -1.52 14.70 -26.38
N ALA A 208 -0.51 13.83 -26.39
CA ALA A 208 0.70 14.03 -27.18
C ALA A 208 0.42 14.03 -28.68
N ILE A 209 -0.45 13.13 -29.17
CA ILE A 209 -0.92 13.12 -30.58
C ILE A 209 -1.57 14.46 -30.91
N GLY A 210 -2.44 14.99 -30.04
CA GLY A 210 -3.06 16.30 -30.19
C GLY A 210 -2.07 17.46 -30.23
N MET A 211 -0.86 17.29 -29.62
CA MET A 211 0.25 18.23 -29.68
C MET A 211 1.13 18.06 -30.93
N GLY A 212 0.83 17.11 -31.82
CA GLY A 212 1.49 16.89 -33.10
C GLY A 212 2.60 15.81 -33.07
N TYR A 213 2.75 15.01 -32.00
CA TYR A 213 3.65 13.86 -32.01
C TYR A 213 3.00 12.71 -32.74
N LYS A 214 3.63 12.21 -33.81
CA LYS A 214 3.07 11.16 -34.68
C LYS A 214 3.54 9.75 -34.28
N ASN A 215 4.71 9.65 -33.65
CA ASN A 215 5.31 8.36 -33.27
C ASN A 215 5.14 8.15 -31.76
N THR A 216 3.97 7.65 -31.36
CA THR A 216 3.63 7.44 -29.93
C THR A 216 3.25 5.99 -29.68
N LYS A 217 3.67 5.43 -28.56
CA LYS A 217 3.43 4.04 -28.14
C LYS A 217 3.06 4.00 -26.66
N VAL A 218 2.50 2.86 -26.24
CA VAL A 218 2.12 2.59 -24.85
C VAL A 218 2.73 1.24 -24.43
N TYR A 219 3.49 1.26 -23.35
CA TYR A 219 3.84 0.05 -22.61
C TYR A 219 2.71 -0.22 -21.60
N HIS A 220 1.73 -1.00 -22.04
CA HIS A 220 0.44 -1.16 -21.35
C HIS A 220 0.54 -1.93 -20.05
N GLU A 221 1.41 -2.97 -20.00
CA GLU A 221 1.67 -3.74 -18.78
C GLU A 221 2.33 -2.89 -17.68
N GLY A 222 3.05 -1.85 -18.07
CA GLY A 222 3.56 -0.81 -17.19
C GLY A 222 4.53 -1.28 -16.11
N VAL A 223 4.58 -0.48 -15.03
CA VAL A 223 5.49 -0.75 -13.90
C VAL A 223 5.26 -2.10 -13.23
N PRO A 224 4.02 -2.62 -13.06
CA PRO A 224 3.82 -3.94 -12.43
C PRO A 224 4.51 -5.09 -13.17
N GLU A 225 4.41 -5.18 -14.48
CA GLU A 225 5.13 -6.22 -15.23
C GLU A 225 6.64 -6.01 -15.14
N TRP A 226 7.10 -4.77 -15.34
CA TRP A 226 8.53 -4.45 -15.27
C TRP A 226 9.13 -4.89 -13.93
N GLN A 227 8.49 -4.53 -12.81
CA GLN A 227 8.98 -4.82 -11.46
C GLN A 227 9.09 -6.32 -11.15
N THR A 228 8.32 -7.17 -11.83
CA THR A 228 8.46 -8.64 -11.66
C THR A 228 9.67 -9.23 -12.40
N LYS A 229 10.26 -8.48 -13.35
CA LYS A 229 11.29 -8.95 -14.28
C LYS A 229 12.61 -8.20 -14.16
N ASP A 230 12.57 -6.92 -13.71
CA ASP A 230 13.75 -6.08 -13.64
C ASP A 230 13.63 -5.04 -12.48
N TYR A 231 14.72 -4.32 -12.21
CA TYR A 231 14.76 -3.33 -11.14
C TYR A 231 14.07 -2.02 -11.53
N LEU A 232 13.60 -1.30 -10.53
CA LEU A 232 13.15 0.09 -10.66
C LEU A 232 14.24 1.06 -10.22
N VAL A 233 14.11 2.31 -10.61
CA VAL A 233 14.93 3.41 -10.10
C VAL A 233 14.09 4.24 -9.14
N THR A 234 14.51 4.34 -7.88
CA THR A 234 13.87 5.15 -6.84
C THR A 234 14.63 6.44 -6.60
N ARG A 235 13.96 7.47 -6.10
CA ARG A 235 14.56 8.79 -5.83
C ARG A 235 14.99 8.92 -4.38
N PRO A 236 16.10 9.68 -4.11
CA PRO A 236 16.58 9.90 -2.75
C PRO A 236 15.51 10.49 -1.82
N GLU A 237 14.63 11.37 -2.33
CA GLU A 237 13.55 11.98 -1.56
C GLU A 237 12.59 10.93 -1.00
N PHE A 238 12.21 9.96 -1.82
CA PHE A 238 11.33 8.87 -1.38
C PHE A 238 12.02 7.94 -0.38
N VAL A 239 13.27 7.55 -0.66
CA VAL A 239 14.05 6.68 0.24
C VAL A 239 14.22 7.35 1.61
N LYS A 240 14.56 8.65 1.62
CA LYS A 240 14.68 9.42 2.86
C LYS A 240 13.35 9.44 3.63
N GLU A 241 12.28 9.88 3.00
CA GLU A 241 10.97 10.01 3.65
C GLU A 241 10.44 8.66 4.16
N ALA A 242 10.45 7.64 3.30
CA ALA A 242 9.79 6.37 3.60
C ALA A 242 10.63 5.47 4.51
N TYR A 243 11.91 5.30 4.21
CA TYR A 243 12.73 4.26 4.83
C TYR A 243 13.63 4.79 5.94
N VAL A 244 14.04 6.07 5.88
CA VAL A 244 14.90 6.66 6.92
C VAL A 244 14.09 7.44 7.96
N ASP A 245 13.19 8.34 7.53
CA ASP A 245 12.44 9.20 8.45
C ASP A 245 11.22 8.49 9.06
N LYS A 246 10.42 7.77 8.25
CA LYS A 246 9.24 7.04 8.71
C LYS A 246 9.53 5.60 9.15
N ASP A 247 10.77 5.16 9.01
CA ASP A 247 11.25 3.83 9.43
C ASP A 247 10.35 2.69 8.89
N ILE A 248 9.97 2.80 7.60
CA ILE A 248 9.25 1.71 6.94
C ILE A 248 10.27 0.59 6.69
N PRO A 249 9.99 -0.65 7.12
CA PRO A 249 10.91 -1.76 6.96
C PRO A 249 11.38 -1.94 5.52
N SER A 250 12.68 -1.96 5.33
CA SER A 250 13.36 -2.12 4.04
C SER A 250 14.76 -2.66 4.24
N ILE A 251 15.39 -3.09 3.17
CA ILE A 251 16.79 -3.46 3.12
C ILE A 251 17.49 -2.42 2.25
N ILE A 252 18.37 -1.63 2.83
CA ILE A 252 19.21 -0.67 2.09
C ILE A 252 20.59 -1.28 1.96
N LEU A 253 21.07 -1.52 0.75
CA LEU A 253 22.37 -2.15 0.47
C LEU A 253 23.36 -1.13 -0.09
N ASP A 254 24.48 -0.97 0.60
CA ASP A 254 25.67 -0.31 0.09
C ASP A 254 26.55 -1.36 -0.60
N VAL A 255 26.65 -1.26 -1.92
CA VAL A 255 27.44 -2.25 -2.70
C VAL A 255 28.85 -1.76 -3.05
N ARG A 256 29.24 -0.60 -2.50
CA ARG A 256 30.62 -0.08 -2.62
C ARG A 256 31.61 -0.97 -1.88
N SER A 257 32.88 -0.73 -2.10
CA SER A 257 33.92 -1.35 -1.28
C SER A 257 33.80 -0.93 0.18
N ALA A 258 34.32 -1.76 1.10
CA ALA A 258 34.35 -1.44 2.52
C ALA A 258 35.09 -0.12 2.81
N GLU A 259 36.14 0.17 2.04
CA GLU A 259 36.93 1.41 2.13
C GLU A 259 36.08 2.64 1.74
N GLU A 260 35.33 2.57 0.63
CA GLU A 260 34.44 3.66 0.23
C GLU A 260 33.28 3.83 1.22
N ALA A 261 32.72 2.73 1.75
CA ALA A 261 31.64 2.77 2.72
C ALA A 261 32.04 3.36 4.07
N ALA A 262 33.32 3.22 4.46
CA ALA A 262 33.89 3.84 5.67
C ALA A 262 33.80 5.37 5.63
N GLY A 263 33.81 5.98 4.45
CA GLY A 263 33.60 7.42 4.24
C GLY A 263 32.17 7.92 4.44
N GLY A 264 31.28 7.10 5.00
CA GLY A 264 29.88 7.42 5.29
C GLY A 264 28.90 6.66 4.41
N ARG A 265 27.74 6.32 4.96
CA ARG A 265 26.66 5.55 4.33
C ARG A 265 25.28 6.12 4.63
N ILE A 266 24.28 5.67 3.92
CA ILE A 266 22.87 5.95 4.28
C ILE A 266 22.56 5.23 5.60
N LYS A 267 21.90 5.90 6.53
CA LYS A 267 21.53 5.33 7.83
C LYS A 267 20.78 4.01 7.66
N GLY A 268 21.24 2.98 8.39
CA GLY A 268 20.67 1.62 8.35
C GLY A 268 21.07 0.79 7.13
N ALA A 269 21.97 1.27 6.29
CA ALA A 269 22.47 0.49 5.17
C ALA A 269 23.33 -0.69 5.65
N VAL A 270 23.18 -1.81 4.93
CA VAL A 270 24.02 -3.00 5.07
C VAL A 270 25.16 -2.90 4.07
N ASP A 271 26.40 -2.94 4.56
CA ASP A 271 27.59 -2.99 3.72
C ASP A 271 27.69 -4.38 3.09
N MET A 272 27.40 -4.46 1.80
CA MET A 272 27.36 -5.70 1.03
C MET A 272 28.04 -5.48 -0.33
N PRO A 273 29.37 -5.46 -0.40
CA PRO A 273 30.09 -5.30 -1.66
C PRO A 273 29.60 -6.28 -2.73
N LEU A 274 29.50 -5.82 -3.97
CA LEU A 274 28.97 -6.61 -5.10
C LEU A 274 29.64 -8.00 -5.19
N ALA A 275 30.93 -8.11 -4.89
CA ALA A 275 31.65 -9.37 -4.91
C ALA A 275 31.15 -10.40 -3.87
N ALA A 276 30.64 -9.93 -2.72
CA ALA A 276 30.11 -10.78 -1.65
C ALA A 276 28.65 -11.16 -1.89
N LEU A 277 27.87 -10.32 -2.57
CA LEU A 277 26.41 -10.45 -2.71
C LEU A 277 25.94 -11.83 -3.22
N LYS A 278 26.64 -12.42 -4.19
CA LYS A 278 26.26 -13.74 -4.74
C LYS A 278 26.30 -14.86 -3.70
N LYS A 279 27.22 -14.77 -2.73
CA LYS A 279 27.37 -15.76 -1.64
C LYS A 279 26.31 -15.57 -0.58
N GLU A 280 25.83 -14.35 -0.41
CA GLU A 280 24.90 -13.93 0.64
C GLU A 280 23.42 -13.98 0.22
N LEU A 281 23.09 -14.40 -1.01
CA LEU A 281 21.69 -14.46 -1.49
C LEU A 281 20.76 -15.28 -0.57
N LYS A 282 21.29 -16.31 0.10
CA LYS A 282 20.51 -17.13 1.05
C LYS A 282 20.14 -16.41 2.35
N SER A 283 20.81 -15.30 2.67
CA SER A 283 20.52 -14.47 3.85
C SER A 283 19.36 -13.50 3.65
N PHE A 284 18.92 -13.32 2.40
CA PHE A 284 17.79 -12.46 2.09
C PHE A 284 16.46 -13.09 2.49
N PRO A 285 15.46 -12.27 2.84
CA PRO A 285 14.13 -12.76 3.20
C PRO A 285 13.50 -13.50 2.01
N PRO A 286 12.58 -14.45 2.29
CA PRO A 286 11.82 -15.12 1.23
C PRO A 286 11.13 -14.12 0.32
N ALA A 287 11.18 -14.32 -1.01
CA ALA A 287 10.63 -13.42 -2.01
C ALA A 287 9.14 -13.10 -1.79
N LYS A 288 8.37 -14.04 -1.21
CA LYS A 288 6.95 -13.84 -0.87
C LYS A 288 6.70 -12.69 0.09
N LEU A 289 7.68 -12.28 0.89
CA LEU A 289 7.58 -11.12 1.78
C LEU A 289 7.67 -9.79 1.03
N GLN A 290 8.09 -9.81 -0.24
CA GLN A 290 8.23 -8.62 -1.11
C GLN A 290 8.95 -7.46 -0.41
N ALA A 291 9.99 -7.78 0.36
CA ALA A 291 10.79 -6.80 1.07
C ALA A 291 11.31 -5.74 0.11
N PRO A 292 11.12 -4.43 0.39
CA PRO A 292 11.76 -3.38 -0.41
C PRO A 292 13.28 -3.49 -0.25
N ILE A 293 13.99 -3.65 -1.37
CA ILE A 293 15.45 -3.72 -1.39
C ILE A 293 15.96 -2.55 -2.23
N ILE A 294 16.63 -1.62 -1.58
CA ILE A 294 17.21 -0.43 -2.20
C ILE A 294 18.72 -0.65 -2.30
N VAL A 295 19.24 -0.64 -3.52
CA VAL A 295 20.67 -0.85 -3.80
C VAL A 295 21.29 0.46 -4.24
N TYR A 296 22.44 0.81 -3.69
CA TYR A 296 23.18 1.97 -4.14
C TYR A 296 24.69 1.74 -4.16
N ASP A 297 25.35 2.41 -5.08
CA ASP A 297 26.78 2.64 -5.11
C ASP A 297 27.08 4.15 -4.98
N GLY A 298 28.23 4.59 -5.37
CA GLY A 298 28.58 6.03 -5.32
C GLY A 298 27.67 6.91 -6.19
N ARG A 299 27.22 6.42 -7.35
CA ARG A 299 26.53 7.21 -8.41
C ARG A 299 25.20 6.60 -8.89
N GLY A 300 24.76 5.47 -8.38
CA GLY A 300 23.62 4.70 -8.90
C GLY A 300 23.93 4.09 -10.27
N GLY A 301 25.18 3.66 -10.44
CA GLY A 301 25.74 3.21 -11.71
C GLY A 301 25.86 1.70 -11.85
N ALA A 302 26.96 1.26 -12.45
CA ALA A 302 27.15 -0.14 -12.91
C ALA A 302 27.08 -1.17 -11.78
N ASP A 303 27.65 -0.88 -10.61
CA ASP A 303 27.72 -1.83 -9.50
C ASP A 303 26.36 -1.98 -8.83
N ALA A 304 25.61 -0.89 -8.62
CA ALA A 304 24.25 -0.95 -8.09
C ALA A 304 23.30 -1.70 -9.06
N ILE A 305 23.42 -1.47 -10.37
CA ILE A 305 22.64 -2.15 -11.39
C ILE A 305 23.00 -3.65 -11.45
N ALA A 306 24.28 -3.99 -11.40
CA ALA A 306 24.74 -5.38 -11.39
C ALA A 306 24.23 -6.11 -10.14
N ALA A 307 24.30 -5.48 -8.96
CA ALA A 307 23.78 -6.01 -7.71
C ALA A 307 22.27 -6.22 -7.77
N ALA A 308 21.51 -5.25 -8.27
CA ALA A 308 20.06 -5.38 -8.44
C ALA A 308 19.70 -6.57 -9.32
N ARG A 309 20.41 -6.79 -10.44
CA ARG A 309 20.21 -7.95 -11.32
C ARG A 309 20.58 -9.28 -10.66
N VAL A 310 21.63 -9.31 -9.82
CA VAL A 310 21.98 -10.50 -9.03
C VAL A 310 20.86 -10.85 -8.05
N LEU A 311 20.28 -9.88 -7.38
CA LEU A 311 19.16 -10.06 -6.45
C LEU A 311 17.90 -10.59 -7.17
N ILE A 312 17.54 -10.01 -8.32
CA ILE A 312 16.39 -10.43 -9.12
C ILE A 312 16.59 -11.86 -9.63
N LYS A 313 17.78 -12.19 -10.15
CA LYS A 313 18.13 -13.55 -10.55
C LYS A 313 18.08 -14.52 -9.36
N GLY A 314 18.36 -14.04 -8.16
CA GLY A 314 18.22 -14.78 -6.89
C GLY A 314 16.77 -14.91 -6.40
N GLY A 315 15.78 -14.40 -7.15
CA GLY A 315 14.35 -14.53 -6.85
C GLY A 315 13.71 -13.31 -6.14
N GLN A 316 14.49 -12.27 -5.82
CA GLN A 316 13.92 -11.07 -5.19
C GLN A 316 13.12 -10.24 -6.21
N GLN A 317 11.97 -9.70 -5.83
CA GLN A 317 11.04 -9.03 -6.75
C GLN A 317 10.95 -7.51 -6.56
N ASN A 318 11.16 -7.01 -5.36
CA ASN A 318 10.99 -5.58 -5.05
C ASN A 318 12.35 -4.89 -4.91
N VAL A 319 13.14 -4.93 -6.00
CA VAL A 319 14.50 -4.41 -6.05
C VAL A 319 14.52 -3.06 -6.76
N GLN A 320 15.17 -2.09 -6.14
CA GLN A 320 15.28 -0.72 -6.65
C GLN A 320 16.72 -0.24 -6.58
N VAL A 321 17.13 0.53 -7.57
CA VAL A 321 18.42 1.24 -7.59
C VAL A 321 18.19 2.69 -7.20
N LEU A 322 18.96 3.21 -6.25
CA LEU A 322 18.92 4.61 -5.85
C LEU A 322 19.48 5.51 -6.97
N ALA A 323 18.66 6.39 -7.50
CA ALA A 323 19.07 7.34 -8.53
C ALA A 323 20.22 8.21 -8.03
N GLY A 324 21.28 8.31 -8.83
CA GLY A 324 22.47 9.12 -8.49
C GLY A 324 23.29 8.60 -7.30
N GLY A 325 22.87 7.48 -6.68
CA GLY A 325 23.57 6.83 -5.58
C GLY A 325 23.83 7.74 -4.38
N LEU A 326 24.92 7.48 -3.67
CA LEU A 326 25.28 8.26 -2.49
C LEU A 326 25.61 9.72 -2.81
N LEU A 327 26.15 10.00 -3.98
CA LEU A 327 26.49 11.39 -4.37
C LEU A 327 25.25 12.27 -4.51
N ASP A 328 24.15 11.78 -5.12
CA ASP A 328 22.91 12.56 -5.22
C ASP A 328 22.25 12.70 -3.83
N TRP A 329 22.34 11.67 -2.99
CA TRP A 329 21.90 11.73 -1.59
C TRP A 329 22.57 12.87 -0.83
N GLN A 330 23.90 12.95 -0.93
CA GLN A 330 24.70 14.00 -0.29
C GLN A 330 24.46 15.39 -0.91
N ALA A 331 24.34 15.47 -2.24
CA ALA A 331 24.07 16.73 -2.95
C ALA A 331 22.73 17.36 -2.55
N LYS A 332 21.75 16.53 -2.09
CA LYS A 332 20.49 17.00 -1.52
C LYS A 332 20.57 17.41 -0.05
N GLY A 333 21.76 17.37 0.53
CA GLY A 333 21.98 17.69 1.95
C GLY A 333 21.47 16.62 2.92
N TYR A 334 21.23 15.40 2.45
CA TYR A 334 20.76 14.33 3.33
C TYR A 334 21.92 13.75 4.13
N ALA A 335 21.70 13.53 5.44
CA ALA A 335 22.73 13.07 6.34
C ALA A 335 23.22 11.65 5.98
N THR A 336 24.53 11.46 6.11
CA THR A 336 25.19 10.16 6.07
C THR A 336 25.65 9.79 7.47
N ASP A 337 25.67 8.49 7.74
CA ASP A 337 26.10 7.91 9.02
C ASP A 337 27.57 7.48 8.91
N PHE A 338 28.38 8.02 9.83
CA PHE A 338 29.80 7.71 9.97
C PHE A 338 30.11 7.00 11.28
N ASN A 339 29.17 7.04 12.25
CA ASN A 339 29.44 6.69 13.64
C ASN A 339 28.88 5.32 14.05
N THR A 340 27.88 4.83 13.35
CA THR A 340 27.28 3.52 13.64
C THR A 340 28.15 2.41 13.02
N PRO A 341 28.44 1.31 13.74
CA PRO A 341 29.10 0.16 13.14
C PRO A 341 28.37 -0.33 11.89
N ALA A 342 29.14 -0.73 10.88
CA ALA A 342 28.58 -1.24 9.63
C ALA A 342 27.70 -2.48 9.88
N LEU A 343 26.49 -2.45 9.36
CA LEU A 343 25.65 -3.65 9.29
C LEU A 343 26.22 -4.55 8.16
N THR A 344 26.53 -5.79 8.48
CA THR A 344 27.10 -6.75 7.50
C THR A 344 26.15 -7.91 7.23
N LYS A 345 25.00 -7.95 7.92
CA LYS A 345 23.99 -9.00 7.76
C LYS A 345 22.64 -8.38 7.40
N VAL A 346 21.99 -8.99 6.42
CA VAL A 346 20.63 -8.61 6.03
C VAL A 346 19.66 -9.03 7.13
N ALA A 347 18.84 -8.09 7.61
CA ALA A 347 17.73 -8.35 8.50
C ALA A 347 16.49 -7.64 7.94
N TYR A 348 15.36 -8.33 7.92
CA TYR A 348 14.08 -7.75 7.51
C TYR A 348 12.95 -8.30 8.37
N VAL A 349 12.29 -7.40 9.06
CA VAL A 349 11.09 -7.71 9.84
C VAL A 349 9.94 -6.90 9.27
N PRO A 350 8.96 -7.55 8.62
CA PRO A 350 7.78 -6.84 8.10
C PRO A 350 7.06 -6.09 9.21
N LYS A 351 6.61 -4.88 8.92
CA LYS A 351 5.80 -4.13 9.87
C LYS A 351 4.46 -4.87 10.07
N PRO A 352 4.05 -5.13 11.31
CA PRO A 352 2.75 -5.72 11.59
C PRO A 352 1.62 -4.88 10.97
N ARG A 353 0.54 -5.51 10.57
CA ARG A 353 -0.66 -4.77 10.11
C ARG A 353 -1.14 -3.83 11.21
N PRO A 354 -1.51 -2.57 10.89
CA PRO A 354 -2.00 -1.63 11.89
C PRO A 354 -3.16 -2.22 12.71
N GLY A 355 -3.01 -2.22 14.02
CA GLY A 355 -3.98 -2.78 14.95
C GLY A 355 -3.85 -4.28 15.20
N SER A 356 -2.94 -4.99 14.52
CA SER A 356 -2.70 -6.40 14.84
C SER A 356 -1.92 -6.54 16.16
N ILE A 357 -2.23 -7.63 16.89
CA ILE A 357 -1.52 -8.05 18.09
C ILE A 357 -0.49 -9.12 17.73
N ALA A 358 0.65 -9.15 18.43
CA ALA A 358 1.63 -10.22 18.28
C ALA A 358 1.04 -11.58 18.73
N ILE A 359 1.43 -12.67 18.07
CA ILE A 359 0.90 -14.02 18.34
C ILE A 359 1.16 -14.43 19.79
N ASP A 360 2.36 -14.15 20.31
CA ASP A 360 2.73 -14.51 21.69
C ASP A 360 1.95 -13.69 22.72
N GLU A 361 1.73 -12.40 22.47
CA GLU A 361 0.90 -11.53 23.32
C GLU A 361 -0.55 -12.01 23.32
N PHE A 362 -1.12 -12.30 22.13
CA PHE A 362 -2.47 -12.88 22.01
C PHE A 362 -2.58 -14.17 22.82
N SER A 363 -1.64 -15.09 22.61
CA SER A 363 -1.67 -16.41 23.25
C SER A 363 -1.56 -16.30 24.79
N LYS A 364 -0.77 -15.36 25.29
CA LYS A 364 -0.64 -15.07 26.72
C LYS A 364 -1.95 -14.53 27.31
N LEU A 365 -2.53 -13.52 26.66
CA LEU A 365 -3.77 -12.88 27.13
C LEU A 365 -4.98 -13.80 27.03
N ALA A 366 -5.09 -14.59 25.96
CA ALA A 366 -6.19 -15.56 25.78
C ALA A 366 -6.15 -16.69 26.80
N LYS A 367 -4.96 -17.10 27.30
CA LYS A 367 -4.82 -18.09 28.37
C LYS A 367 -5.02 -17.50 29.75
N ALA A 368 -4.54 -16.28 30.00
CA ALA A 368 -4.59 -15.63 31.32
C ALA A 368 -5.98 -15.03 31.62
N ALA A 369 -6.76 -14.67 30.58
CA ALA A 369 -8.08 -14.05 30.67
C ALA A 369 -8.16 -12.90 31.70
N PRO A 370 -7.29 -11.86 31.60
CA PRO A 370 -7.28 -10.77 32.56
C PRO A 370 -8.60 -9.98 32.53
N ALA A 371 -9.02 -9.44 33.67
CA ALA A 371 -10.34 -8.82 33.83
C ALA A 371 -10.58 -7.57 32.93
N ASP A 372 -9.53 -6.87 32.54
CA ASP A 372 -9.54 -5.71 31.67
C ASP A 372 -9.44 -6.02 30.17
N VAL A 373 -9.39 -7.31 29.80
CA VAL A 373 -9.34 -7.79 28.40
C VAL A 373 -10.56 -8.63 28.08
N LEU A 374 -11.12 -8.42 26.91
CA LEU A 374 -12.14 -9.27 26.31
C LEU A 374 -11.59 -9.91 25.04
N ILE A 375 -11.58 -11.24 24.98
CA ILE A 375 -11.35 -11.97 23.72
C ILE A 375 -12.69 -12.08 23.00
N LEU A 376 -12.75 -11.51 21.79
CA LEU A 376 -13.94 -11.50 20.95
C LEU A 376 -13.74 -12.46 19.77
N ASP A 377 -14.50 -13.52 19.76
CA ASP A 377 -14.58 -14.47 18.65
C ASP A 377 -15.61 -13.97 17.63
N VAL A 378 -15.15 -13.66 16.41
CA VAL A 378 -16.04 -13.20 15.32
C VAL A 378 -16.23 -14.24 14.24
N ARG A 379 -16.00 -15.51 14.58
CA ARG A 379 -16.36 -16.66 13.73
C ARG A 379 -17.88 -16.85 13.71
N ASN A 380 -18.36 -17.66 12.76
CA ASN A 380 -19.78 -18.00 12.72
C ASN A 380 -20.18 -18.91 13.89
N LYS A 381 -21.47 -18.99 14.17
CA LYS A 381 -22.01 -19.78 15.32
C LYS A 381 -21.62 -21.25 15.27
N ASP A 382 -21.63 -21.88 14.08
CA ASP A 382 -21.19 -23.26 13.88
C ASP A 382 -19.73 -23.48 14.27
N GLU A 383 -18.84 -22.52 13.93
CA GLU A 383 -17.41 -22.58 14.29
C GLU A 383 -17.21 -22.38 15.80
N GLY A 384 -17.97 -21.47 16.42
CA GLY A 384 -17.94 -21.24 17.87
C GLY A 384 -18.46 -22.45 18.65
N ASN A 385 -19.53 -23.05 18.17
CA ASN A 385 -20.10 -24.27 18.77
C ASN A 385 -19.17 -25.50 18.65
N ALA A 386 -18.33 -25.56 17.63
CA ALA A 386 -17.33 -26.61 17.45
C ALA A 386 -16.18 -26.52 18.45
N GLY A 387 -15.89 -25.31 19.00
CA GLY A 387 -14.87 -25.05 19.99
C GLY A 387 -14.60 -23.56 20.10
N MET A 388 -14.44 -23.04 21.32
CA MET A 388 -14.23 -21.62 21.58
C MET A 388 -13.20 -21.44 22.69
N ILE A 389 -12.37 -20.38 22.61
CA ILE A 389 -11.43 -20.02 23.68
C ILE A 389 -12.23 -19.80 24.97
N LYS A 390 -11.77 -20.38 26.07
CA LYS A 390 -12.44 -20.26 27.37
C LYS A 390 -12.55 -18.78 27.80
N GLY A 391 -13.78 -18.33 28.09
CA GLY A 391 -14.05 -16.95 28.49
C GLY A 391 -14.15 -15.95 27.34
N ALA A 392 -14.01 -16.39 26.09
CA ALA A 392 -14.25 -15.53 24.93
C ALA A 392 -15.76 -15.29 24.72
N MET A 393 -16.10 -14.13 24.18
CA MET A 393 -17.46 -13.77 23.76
C MET A 393 -17.60 -14.03 22.26
N LEU A 394 -18.68 -14.71 21.86
CA LEU A 394 -18.97 -14.97 20.45
C LEU A 394 -19.98 -13.94 19.92
N ILE A 395 -19.54 -13.12 18.98
CA ILE A 395 -20.41 -12.28 18.14
C ILE A 395 -19.94 -12.45 16.70
N PRO A 396 -20.65 -13.20 15.86
CA PRO A 396 -20.30 -13.32 14.45
C PRO A 396 -20.08 -11.95 13.78
N GLU A 397 -19.10 -11.86 12.87
CA GLU A 397 -18.72 -10.60 12.21
C GLU A 397 -19.92 -9.92 11.53
N GLU A 398 -20.84 -10.71 10.96
CA GLU A 398 -22.09 -10.26 10.34
C GLU A 398 -23.10 -9.68 11.33
N GLU A 399 -23.09 -10.12 12.59
CA GLU A 399 -24.00 -9.65 13.64
C GLU A 399 -23.38 -8.46 14.42
N LEU A 400 -22.07 -8.21 14.29
CA LEU A 400 -21.32 -7.29 15.14
C LEU A 400 -21.89 -5.86 15.13
N ALA A 401 -22.29 -5.35 13.97
CA ALA A 401 -22.80 -3.98 13.87
C ALA A 401 -24.11 -3.80 14.67
N ALA A 402 -25.00 -4.81 14.65
CA ALA A 402 -26.26 -4.79 15.40
C ALA A 402 -26.07 -5.03 16.91
N ARG A 403 -25.00 -5.72 17.30
CA ARG A 403 -24.72 -6.16 18.66
C ARG A 403 -23.57 -5.41 19.33
N ILE A 404 -23.09 -4.35 18.73
CA ILE A 404 -21.93 -3.59 19.20
C ILE A 404 -22.16 -3.00 20.61
N ALA A 405 -23.41 -2.73 20.98
CA ALA A 405 -23.79 -2.22 22.30
C ALA A 405 -23.61 -3.25 23.44
N GLU A 406 -23.48 -4.55 23.11
CA GLU A 406 -23.21 -5.61 24.10
C GLU A 406 -21.74 -5.60 24.58
N LEU A 407 -20.86 -4.88 23.88
CA LEU A 407 -19.43 -4.88 24.16
C LEU A 407 -19.06 -3.85 25.24
N PRO A 408 -18.22 -4.25 26.23
CA PRO A 408 -17.76 -3.35 27.28
C PRO A 408 -16.79 -2.30 26.71
N LYS A 409 -17.05 -1.02 26.99
CA LYS A 409 -16.20 0.08 26.53
C LYS A 409 -14.96 0.34 27.38
N ASP A 410 -14.95 -0.16 28.59
CA ASP A 410 -13.87 -0.04 29.56
C ASP A 410 -12.75 -1.08 29.35
N LYS A 411 -13.02 -2.17 28.61
CA LYS A 411 -12.05 -3.23 28.35
C LYS A 411 -11.31 -3.04 27.03
N ARG A 412 -10.08 -3.58 26.99
CA ARG A 412 -9.37 -3.81 25.72
C ARG A 412 -9.97 -5.03 25.03
N ILE A 413 -10.44 -4.89 23.79
CA ILE A 413 -11.01 -5.98 23.00
C ILE A 413 -9.94 -6.53 22.09
N ILE A 414 -9.77 -7.85 22.11
CA ILE A 414 -8.87 -8.55 21.19
C ILE A 414 -9.70 -9.49 20.33
N VAL A 415 -9.75 -9.19 19.04
CA VAL A 415 -10.61 -9.90 18.09
C VAL A 415 -9.85 -11.02 17.41
N HIS A 416 -10.47 -12.18 17.28
CA HIS A 416 -9.95 -13.26 16.44
C HIS A 416 -11.03 -13.88 15.56
N CYS A 417 -10.61 -14.56 14.50
CA CYS A 417 -11.39 -15.50 13.71
C CYS A 417 -10.45 -16.61 13.22
N SER A 418 -10.89 -17.52 12.37
CA SER A 418 -10.07 -18.66 11.90
C SER A 418 -8.78 -18.22 11.16
N THR A 419 -8.82 -17.12 10.38
CA THR A 419 -7.73 -16.70 9.48
C THR A 419 -7.33 -15.23 9.61
N GLY A 420 -7.91 -14.46 10.54
CA GLY A 420 -7.66 -13.05 10.74
C GLY A 420 -8.41 -12.08 9.80
N ILE A 421 -9.06 -12.54 8.71
CA ILE A 421 -9.77 -11.65 7.76
C ILE A 421 -11.00 -11.01 8.41
N ARG A 422 -11.91 -11.81 8.96
CA ARG A 422 -13.10 -11.33 9.68
C ARG A 422 -12.70 -10.51 10.94
N ALA A 423 -11.61 -10.92 11.60
CA ALA A 423 -11.07 -10.20 12.75
C ALA A 423 -10.57 -8.80 12.38
N GLU A 424 -9.92 -8.64 11.23
CA GLU A 424 -9.51 -7.32 10.70
C GLU A 424 -10.73 -6.45 10.34
N MET A 425 -11.77 -7.02 9.71
CA MET A 425 -13.01 -6.31 9.40
C MET A 425 -13.72 -5.84 10.69
N ALA A 426 -13.81 -6.72 11.67
CA ALA A 426 -14.38 -6.40 12.97
C ALA A 426 -13.55 -5.32 13.71
N TYR A 427 -12.21 -5.40 13.64
CA TYR A 427 -11.33 -4.36 14.20
C TYR A 427 -11.64 -2.98 13.63
N HIS A 428 -11.84 -2.85 12.32
CA HIS A 428 -12.15 -1.56 11.71
C HIS A 428 -13.50 -1.01 12.18
N LYS A 429 -14.55 -1.86 12.27
CA LYS A 429 -15.86 -1.48 12.79
C LYS A 429 -15.79 -1.01 14.26
N LEU A 430 -15.08 -1.77 15.09
CA LEU A 430 -14.96 -1.44 16.52
C LEU A 430 -14.10 -0.20 16.76
N LYS A 431 -13.01 -0.03 16.01
CA LYS A 431 -12.17 1.16 16.10
C LYS A 431 -12.94 2.43 15.72
N GLU A 432 -13.76 2.36 14.68
CA GLU A 432 -14.62 3.45 14.26
C GLU A 432 -15.69 3.80 15.33
N ALA A 433 -16.20 2.78 16.03
CA ALA A 433 -17.10 2.94 17.15
C ALA A 433 -16.42 3.37 18.47
N GLY A 434 -15.12 3.66 18.45
CA GLY A 434 -14.35 4.22 19.57
C GLY A 434 -13.86 3.19 20.60
N PHE A 435 -13.83 1.90 20.29
CA PHE A 435 -13.31 0.87 21.20
C PHE A 435 -11.79 0.81 21.20
N LYS A 436 -11.22 0.43 22.35
CA LYS A 436 -9.80 0.03 22.46
C LYS A 436 -9.66 -1.40 21.93
N VAL A 437 -9.25 -1.56 20.67
CA VAL A 437 -9.32 -2.85 19.98
C VAL A 437 -8.01 -3.20 19.28
N SER A 438 -7.68 -4.48 19.27
CA SER A 438 -6.63 -5.11 18.44
C SER A 438 -7.17 -6.39 17.83
N PHE A 439 -6.50 -6.93 16.79
CA PHE A 439 -6.94 -8.17 16.16
C PHE A 439 -5.79 -9.14 15.90
N LEU A 440 -6.08 -10.43 15.92
CA LEU A 440 -5.14 -11.49 15.57
C LEU A 440 -5.09 -11.66 14.05
N ASN A 441 -3.93 -11.33 13.44
CA ASN A 441 -3.68 -11.56 12.02
C ASN A 441 -2.90 -12.87 11.81
N ALA A 442 -3.50 -13.99 12.18
CA ALA A 442 -2.91 -15.32 12.08
C ALA A 442 -4.00 -16.37 11.87
N GLU A 443 -3.60 -17.61 11.55
CA GLU A 443 -4.48 -18.75 11.59
C GLU A 443 -4.60 -19.27 13.01
N ILE A 444 -5.80 -19.67 13.41
CA ILE A 444 -6.05 -20.26 14.72
C ILE A 444 -6.98 -21.47 14.61
N ASP A 445 -6.55 -22.57 15.19
CA ASP A 445 -7.34 -23.78 15.39
C ASP A 445 -7.75 -23.89 16.86
N ILE A 446 -9.02 -24.19 17.13
CA ILE A 446 -9.57 -24.28 18.49
C ILE A 446 -10.32 -25.61 18.61
N ASP A 447 -9.95 -26.42 19.59
CA ASP A 447 -10.61 -27.68 19.86
C ASP A 447 -11.88 -27.52 20.72
N LYS A 448 -12.62 -28.63 20.91
CA LYS A 448 -13.84 -28.65 21.72
C LYS A 448 -13.64 -28.29 23.18
N GLN A 449 -12.44 -28.44 23.70
CA GLN A 449 -12.07 -28.13 25.08
C GLN A 449 -11.63 -26.65 25.25
N GLY A 450 -11.53 -25.90 24.14
CA GLY A 450 -11.09 -24.50 24.11
C GLY A 450 -9.58 -24.34 24.09
N ASN A 451 -8.81 -25.43 23.90
CA ASN A 451 -7.39 -25.28 23.61
C ASN A 451 -7.19 -24.76 22.19
N PHE A 452 -6.16 -23.95 22.01
CA PHE A 452 -5.94 -23.34 20.70
C PHE A 452 -4.47 -23.38 20.30
N LYS A 453 -4.25 -23.42 18.98
CA LYS A 453 -2.95 -23.28 18.34
C LYS A 453 -3.00 -22.12 17.34
N VAL A 454 -2.06 -21.19 17.48
CA VAL A 454 -1.93 -20.06 16.53
C VAL A 454 -0.74 -20.29 15.62
N THR A 455 -0.93 -20.11 14.33
CA THR A 455 0.09 -20.28 13.30
C THR A 455 0.19 -18.99 12.49
N ALA A 456 1.42 -18.47 12.32
CA ALA A 456 1.65 -17.30 11.48
C ALA A 456 1.21 -17.59 10.03
N LYS A 457 0.60 -16.62 9.38
CA LYS A 457 0.31 -16.71 7.95
C LYS A 457 1.61 -16.87 7.15
N ALA A 458 1.59 -17.78 6.22
CA ALA A 458 2.70 -18.05 5.33
C ALA A 458 2.98 -16.88 4.38
#